data_08676a7fb2ee5126f7789e716d83590d
#
_entry.id   08676a7fb2ee5126f7789e716d83590d
#
_cell.length_a   1.000
_cell.length_b   1.000
_cell.length_c   1.000
_cell.angle_alpha   90.00
_cell.angle_beta   90.00
_cell.angle_gamma   90.00
#
_symmetry.space_group_name_H-M   'P 1'
#
loop_
_entity.id
_entity.type
_entity.pdbx_description
1 polymer ?
#
loop_
_entity_poly.entity_id
_entity_poly.type
_entity_poly.pdbx_seq_one_letter_code
_entity_poly.pdbx_strand_id
1 'polypeptide(L)'
;MNFSNYIKINFLKIISRHKVRPLILSSSPKFLILMNQKIGDMIVCSPILREIKSAYPHADIHVMASEVNKELALSNPYVDKVHVYKNQWQKLLPILSGLRKLNFDVAVELEYKVISRIIILLKIVNPNCILSVSKSEGRYGMSPQEIMPYDYYTNSSLFHQRDTCLDILRLLNIDYKNKFYDVFYPEKNKLDALSFLSLFESSKIIIGLNIEGSNDEKKISNEDVKKIILGLHAINNNIIIILLHKPGDKDWISKLIPNEASLYAFPSYPTESILDLAAIIDSLDLIISPDTSIVHMACAFNKPLVAIYRNHMLLFEIWHPISDFNYVIFSDHEDSLKSIDIDNIVNQTFKLMKRI
;
A
#
# COMPACT_ATOMS: atom_id res chain seq x y z
N MET A 1 35.96 5.84 7.29
CA MET A 1 35.06 4.90 6.53
C MET A 1 35.43 3.48 6.92
N ASN A 2 34.49 2.66 7.40
CA ASN A 2 34.77 1.29 7.85
C ASN A 2 35.10 0.43 6.60
N PHE A 3 36.12 -0.46 6.69
CA PHE A 3 36.58 -1.35 5.61
C PHE A 3 35.42 -2.14 4.96
N SER A 4 34.43 -2.58 5.75
CA SER A 4 33.22 -3.24 5.27
C SER A 4 32.41 -2.35 4.31
N ASN A 5 32.28 -1.05 4.59
CA ASN A 5 31.57 -0.12 3.72
C ASN A 5 32.33 0.16 2.42
N TYR A 6 33.66 0.20 2.46
CA TYR A 6 34.50 0.35 1.28
C TYR A 6 34.28 -0.82 0.28
N ILE A 7 34.27 -2.06 0.77
CA ILE A 7 33.98 -3.24 -0.08
C ILE A 7 32.58 -3.16 -0.68
N LYS A 8 31.57 -2.80 0.13
CA LYS A 8 30.17 -2.68 -0.33
C LYS A 8 30.02 -1.58 -1.41
N ILE A 9 30.69 -0.45 -1.24
CA ILE A 9 30.69 0.66 -2.20
C ILE A 9 31.30 0.21 -3.54
N ASN A 10 32.49 -0.38 -3.50
CA ASN A 10 33.15 -0.83 -4.74
C ASN A 10 32.35 -1.93 -5.44
N PHE A 11 31.81 -2.89 -4.70
CA PHE A 11 30.93 -3.91 -5.25
C PHE A 11 29.71 -3.27 -5.91
N LEU A 12 29.04 -2.33 -5.24
CA LEU A 12 27.86 -1.65 -5.77
C LEU A 12 28.19 -0.84 -7.03
N LYS A 13 29.32 -0.14 -7.06
CA LYS A 13 29.82 0.57 -8.25
C LYS A 13 30.05 -0.37 -9.45
N ILE A 14 30.57 -1.57 -9.20
CA ILE A 14 30.82 -2.55 -10.26
C ILE A 14 29.49 -3.09 -10.80
N ILE A 15 28.57 -3.52 -9.93
CA ILE A 15 27.30 -4.10 -10.37
C ILE A 15 26.33 -3.06 -10.95
N SER A 16 26.48 -1.79 -10.59
CA SER A 16 25.67 -0.71 -11.15
C SER A 16 26.16 -0.20 -12.50
N ARG A 17 27.39 -0.57 -12.93
CA ARG A 17 27.83 -0.25 -14.28
C ARG A 17 26.85 -0.78 -15.31
N HIS A 18 26.33 0.14 -16.14
CA HIS A 18 25.28 -0.16 -17.07
C HIS A 18 25.46 0.65 -18.36
N LYS A 19 25.22 -0.01 -19.48
CA LYS A 19 25.11 0.65 -20.79
C LYS A 19 23.63 0.76 -21.10
N VAL A 20 23.13 1.96 -21.31
CA VAL A 20 21.72 2.22 -21.64
C VAL A 20 21.31 1.41 -22.87
N ARG A 21 20.22 0.68 -22.74
CA ARG A 21 19.62 -0.14 -23.79
C ARG A 21 18.34 0.53 -24.32
N PRO A 22 18.04 0.39 -25.61
CA PRO A 22 16.83 0.99 -26.16
C PRO A 22 15.57 0.34 -25.59
N LEU A 23 14.55 1.14 -25.35
CA LEU A 23 13.22 0.65 -25.03
C LEU A 23 12.50 0.28 -26.32
N ILE A 24 12.35 -1.04 -26.55
CA ILE A 24 11.67 -1.58 -27.73
C ILE A 24 10.56 -2.50 -27.22
N LEU A 25 9.31 -2.18 -27.55
CA LEU A 25 8.14 -2.95 -27.15
C LEU A 25 7.48 -3.57 -28.39
N SER A 26 7.12 -4.84 -28.26
CA SER A 26 6.24 -5.53 -29.22
C SER A 26 4.77 -5.21 -28.93
N SER A 27 3.86 -5.77 -29.74
CA SER A 27 2.41 -5.70 -29.47
C SER A 27 1.99 -6.53 -28.24
N SER A 28 2.83 -7.46 -27.79
CA SER A 28 2.60 -8.32 -26.63
C SER A 28 3.82 -8.33 -25.71
N PRO A 29 4.16 -7.17 -25.10
CA PRO A 29 5.38 -7.04 -24.32
C PRO A 29 5.27 -7.79 -23.00
N LYS A 30 6.41 -8.31 -22.53
CA LYS A 30 6.52 -9.00 -21.26
C LYS A 30 7.14 -8.09 -20.19
N PHE A 31 6.38 -7.81 -19.15
CA PHE A 31 6.80 -6.94 -18.04
C PHE A 31 7.12 -7.73 -16.78
N LEU A 32 8.15 -7.28 -16.06
CA LEU A 32 8.38 -7.64 -14.66
C LEU A 32 8.26 -6.38 -13.79
N ILE A 33 7.19 -6.27 -13.01
CA ILE A 33 6.96 -5.13 -12.11
C ILE A 33 7.38 -5.52 -10.69
N LEU A 34 8.30 -4.76 -10.10
CA LEU A 34 8.79 -5.02 -8.75
C LEU A 34 7.91 -4.28 -7.72
N MET A 35 7.07 -5.03 -7.01
CA MET A 35 6.14 -4.54 -5.98
C MET A 35 6.34 -5.30 -4.66
N ASN A 36 7.58 -5.57 -4.30
CA ASN A 36 7.95 -6.44 -3.18
C ASN A 36 8.09 -5.69 -1.84
N GLN A 37 7.48 -4.51 -1.71
CA GLN A 37 7.45 -3.69 -0.50
C GLN A 37 6.29 -4.11 0.42
N LYS A 38 5.70 -3.14 1.13
CA LYS A 38 4.55 -3.34 2.02
C LYS A 38 3.22 -3.37 1.25
N ILE A 39 2.15 -3.65 1.97
CA ILE A 39 0.78 -3.68 1.43
C ILE A 39 0.37 -2.31 0.86
N GLY A 40 0.57 -1.24 1.64
CA GLY A 40 0.22 0.11 1.22
C GLY A 40 0.94 0.56 -0.05
N ASP A 41 2.25 0.27 -0.15
CA ASP A 41 3.04 0.58 -1.35
C ASP A 41 2.46 -0.09 -2.60
N MET A 42 2.06 -1.36 -2.51
CA MET A 42 1.44 -2.08 -3.63
C MET A 42 0.11 -1.46 -4.04
N ILE A 43 -0.74 -1.09 -3.07
CA ILE A 43 -2.03 -0.46 -3.35
C ILE A 43 -1.83 0.88 -4.06
N VAL A 44 -0.94 1.72 -3.55
CA VAL A 44 -0.67 3.06 -4.09
C VAL A 44 -0.10 2.99 -5.51
N CYS A 45 0.71 1.97 -5.83
CA CYS A 45 1.28 1.78 -7.17
C CYS A 45 0.43 0.88 -8.08
N SER A 46 -0.71 0.33 -7.61
CA SER A 46 -1.55 -0.58 -8.39
C SER A 46 -2.05 -0.02 -9.73
N PRO A 47 -2.35 1.29 -9.87
CA PRO A 47 -2.86 1.83 -11.13
C PRO A 47 -1.93 1.59 -12.34
N ILE A 48 -0.62 1.44 -12.12
CA ILE A 48 0.33 1.17 -13.21
C ILE A 48 0.01 -0.13 -13.96
N LEU A 49 -0.49 -1.15 -13.23
CA LEU A 49 -0.84 -2.46 -13.81
C LEU A 49 -2.03 -2.34 -14.77
N ARG A 50 -3.09 -1.62 -14.35
CA ARG A 50 -4.27 -1.33 -15.15
C ARG A 50 -3.91 -0.55 -16.41
N GLU A 51 -3.15 0.53 -16.26
CA GLU A 51 -2.81 1.41 -17.37
C GLU A 51 -1.91 0.71 -18.41
N ILE A 52 -0.93 -0.11 -17.97
CA ILE A 52 -0.13 -0.95 -18.88
C ILE A 52 -1.03 -1.95 -19.61
N LYS A 53 -1.93 -2.66 -18.90
CA LYS A 53 -2.80 -3.66 -19.51
C LYS A 53 -3.80 -3.02 -20.48
N SER A 54 -4.26 -1.78 -20.20
CA SER A 54 -5.13 -1.02 -21.08
C SER A 54 -4.43 -0.59 -22.37
N ALA A 55 -3.16 -0.16 -22.29
CA ALA A 55 -2.38 0.25 -23.45
C ALA A 55 -1.88 -0.97 -24.27
N TYR A 56 -1.57 -2.05 -23.59
CA TYR A 56 -1.09 -3.31 -24.17
C TYR A 56 -1.96 -4.47 -23.70
N PRO A 57 -3.16 -4.71 -24.30
CA PRO A 57 -4.08 -5.75 -23.85
C PRO A 57 -3.50 -7.17 -23.82
N HIS A 58 -2.51 -7.43 -24.69
CA HIS A 58 -1.81 -8.71 -24.77
C HIS A 58 -0.48 -8.73 -24.01
N ALA A 59 -0.19 -7.74 -23.17
CA ALA A 59 0.99 -7.75 -22.31
C ALA A 59 0.95 -8.94 -21.35
N ASP A 60 2.11 -9.60 -21.15
CA ASP A 60 2.31 -10.62 -20.11
C ASP A 60 2.93 -9.92 -18.87
N ILE A 61 2.10 -9.57 -17.89
CA ILE A 61 2.51 -8.80 -16.72
C ILE A 61 2.81 -9.74 -15.55
N HIS A 62 4.07 -9.83 -15.21
CA HIS A 62 4.57 -10.54 -14.03
C HIS A 62 4.85 -9.55 -12.90
N VAL A 63 4.34 -9.85 -11.71
CA VAL A 63 4.60 -9.04 -10.51
C VAL A 63 5.51 -9.81 -9.57
N MET A 64 6.58 -9.18 -9.10
CA MET A 64 7.35 -9.66 -7.97
C MET A 64 6.78 -9.04 -6.69
N ALA A 65 6.02 -9.81 -5.95
CA ALA A 65 5.37 -9.44 -4.71
C ALA A 65 6.18 -9.88 -3.48
N SER A 66 5.91 -9.30 -2.32
CA SER A 66 6.37 -9.80 -1.02
C SER A 66 5.41 -10.85 -0.45
N GLU A 67 5.82 -11.53 0.63
CA GLU A 67 4.92 -12.48 1.33
C GLU A 67 3.66 -11.80 1.88
N VAL A 68 3.77 -10.52 2.27
CA VAL A 68 2.67 -9.80 2.93
C VAL A 68 1.66 -9.19 1.95
N ASN A 69 2.04 -8.99 0.68
CA ASN A 69 1.17 -8.37 -0.31
C ASN A 69 0.84 -9.27 -1.52
N LYS A 70 1.34 -10.51 -1.54
CA LYS A 70 1.15 -11.44 -2.67
C LYS A 70 -0.31 -11.72 -3.00
N GLU A 71 -1.19 -11.73 -2.01
CA GLU A 71 -2.62 -12.02 -2.22
C GLU A 71 -3.30 -10.90 -3.02
N LEU A 72 -2.94 -9.64 -2.76
CA LEU A 72 -3.40 -8.51 -3.57
C LEU A 72 -2.94 -8.60 -5.04
N ALA A 73 -1.70 -9.06 -5.26
CA ALA A 73 -1.20 -9.28 -6.61
C ALA A 73 -1.92 -10.45 -7.31
N LEU A 74 -2.16 -11.55 -6.59
CA LEU A 74 -2.88 -12.74 -7.11
C LEU A 74 -4.34 -12.45 -7.45
N SER A 75 -4.99 -11.54 -6.73
CA SER A 75 -6.39 -11.15 -6.96
C SER A 75 -6.53 -10.06 -8.03
N ASN A 76 -5.43 -9.44 -8.47
CA ASN A 76 -5.49 -8.36 -9.43
C ASN A 76 -5.64 -8.90 -10.87
N PRO A 77 -6.74 -8.58 -11.59
CA PRO A 77 -7.02 -9.13 -12.92
C PRO A 77 -6.06 -8.65 -14.01
N TYR A 78 -5.24 -7.64 -13.73
CA TYR A 78 -4.22 -7.13 -14.66
C TYR A 78 -2.87 -7.85 -14.53
N VAL A 79 -2.75 -8.79 -13.59
CA VAL A 79 -1.52 -9.55 -13.32
C VAL A 79 -1.67 -10.97 -13.88
N ASP A 80 -0.76 -11.34 -14.78
CA ASP A 80 -0.77 -12.68 -15.38
C ASP A 80 -0.01 -13.70 -14.51
N LYS A 81 1.07 -13.26 -13.81
CA LYS A 81 1.84 -14.13 -12.90
C LYS A 81 2.41 -13.39 -11.71
N VAL A 82 2.40 -14.05 -10.57
CA VAL A 82 2.99 -13.54 -9.31
C VAL A 82 4.21 -14.37 -8.93
N HIS A 83 5.32 -13.70 -8.63
CA HIS A 83 6.54 -14.29 -8.10
C HIS A 83 6.80 -13.72 -6.71
N VAL A 84 6.98 -14.61 -5.73
CA VAL A 84 7.14 -14.17 -4.34
C VAL A 84 8.61 -13.94 -4.02
N TYR A 85 8.94 -12.70 -3.70
CA TYR A 85 10.27 -12.30 -3.26
C TYR A 85 10.63 -12.98 -1.93
N LYS A 86 11.81 -13.58 -1.85
CA LYS A 86 12.32 -14.24 -0.66
C LYS A 86 13.52 -13.51 -0.08
N ASN A 87 13.52 -13.29 1.23
CA ASN A 87 14.64 -12.64 1.90
C ASN A 87 15.92 -13.48 1.93
N GLN A 88 15.81 -14.81 1.86
CA GLN A 88 16.94 -15.74 1.83
C GLN A 88 17.42 -15.95 0.40
N TRP A 89 18.69 -15.70 0.13
CA TRP A 89 19.28 -15.88 -1.21
C TRP A 89 19.09 -17.28 -1.77
N GLN A 90 19.25 -18.30 -0.95
CA GLN A 90 19.06 -19.70 -1.32
C GLN A 90 17.66 -19.98 -1.92
N LYS A 91 16.64 -19.29 -1.40
CA LYS A 91 15.25 -19.40 -1.89
C LYS A 91 14.97 -18.44 -3.05
N LEU A 92 15.69 -17.31 -3.13
CA LEU A 92 15.48 -16.30 -4.16
C LEU A 92 16.18 -16.67 -5.47
N LEU A 93 17.41 -17.17 -5.44
CA LEU A 93 18.21 -17.47 -6.64
C LEU A 93 17.53 -18.43 -7.64
N PRO A 94 16.84 -19.52 -7.22
CA PRO A 94 16.09 -20.35 -8.15
C PRO A 94 14.97 -19.60 -8.86
N ILE A 95 14.27 -18.71 -8.14
CA ILE A 95 13.21 -17.85 -8.70
C ILE A 95 13.82 -16.93 -9.77
N LEU A 96 14.93 -16.23 -9.45
CA LEU A 96 15.60 -15.32 -10.38
C LEU A 96 16.14 -16.04 -11.62
N SER A 97 16.67 -17.26 -11.45
CA SER A 97 17.09 -18.10 -12.57
C SER A 97 15.93 -18.49 -13.48
N GLY A 98 14.77 -18.78 -12.91
CA GLY A 98 13.53 -19.01 -13.65
C GLY A 98 13.08 -17.75 -14.40
N LEU A 99 13.09 -16.60 -13.75
CA LEU A 99 12.70 -15.31 -14.34
C LEU A 99 13.62 -14.92 -15.50
N ARG A 100 14.93 -15.16 -15.39
CA ARG A 100 15.89 -14.90 -16.47
C ARG A 100 15.51 -15.62 -17.78
N LYS A 101 14.99 -16.85 -17.68
CA LYS A 101 14.59 -17.65 -18.86
C LYS A 101 13.35 -17.12 -19.57
N LEU A 102 12.57 -16.24 -18.89
CA LEU A 102 11.35 -15.67 -19.46
C LEU A 102 11.63 -14.51 -20.43
N ASN A 103 12.85 -13.97 -20.44
CA ASN A 103 13.30 -12.91 -21.34
C ASN A 103 12.34 -11.71 -21.33
N PHE A 104 12.23 -11.01 -20.20
CA PHE A 104 11.40 -9.83 -20.06
C PHE A 104 11.86 -8.70 -20.98
N ASP A 105 10.91 -8.06 -21.66
CA ASP A 105 11.17 -6.86 -22.44
C ASP A 105 11.49 -5.69 -21.53
N VAL A 106 10.72 -5.55 -20.44
CA VAL A 106 10.88 -4.46 -19.48
C VAL A 106 10.79 -4.97 -18.04
N ALA A 107 11.72 -4.54 -17.20
CA ALA A 107 11.53 -4.55 -15.75
C ALA A 107 11.26 -3.13 -15.24
N VAL A 108 10.28 -2.99 -14.37
CA VAL A 108 9.90 -1.72 -13.73
C VAL A 108 10.21 -1.79 -12.24
N GLU A 109 10.99 -0.84 -11.76
CA GLU A 109 11.39 -0.72 -10.37
C GLU A 109 10.80 0.58 -9.77
N LEU A 110 9.98 0.45 -8.72
CA LEU A 110 9.13 1.52 -8.19
C LEU A 110 9.60 2.08 -6.84
N GLU A 111 10.75 1.59 -6.32
CA GLU A 111 11.29 2.07 -5.04
C GLU A 111 12.05 3.39 -5.22
N TYR A 112 11.75 4.39 -4.40
CA TYR A 112 12.43 5.69 -4.45
C TYR A 112 13.84 5.68 -3.83
N LYS A 113 14.22 4.59 -3.12
CA LYS A 113 15.55 4.39 -2.54
C LYS A 113 16.38 3.44 -3.38
N VAL A 114 17.70 3.61 -3.35
CA VAL A 114 18.61 2.64 -3.94
C VAL A 114 18.75 1.42 -3.03
N ILE A 115 18.27 0.27 -3.49
CA ILE A 115 18.36 -1.01 -2.78
C ILE A 115 19.32 -1.94 -3.52
N SER A 116 20.51 -2.17 -2.94
CA SER A 116 21.57 -3.01 -3.55
C SER A 116 21.08 -4.38 -4.00
N ARG A 117 20.17 -4.98 -3.21
CA ARG A 117 19.62 -6.30 -3.50
C ARG A 117 18.72 -6.32 -4.73
N ILE A 118 17.99 -5.24 -4.98
CA ILE A 118 17.18 -5.07 -6.20
C ILE A 118 18.08 -4.92 -7.42
N ILE A 119 19.19 -4.20 -7.30
CA ILE A 119 20.19 -4.09 -8.38
C ILE A 119 20.75 -5.47 -8.75
N ILE A 120 21.12 -6.27 -7.76
CA ILE A 120 21.59 -7.65 -7.99
C ILE A 120 20.51 -8.50 -8.66
N LEU A 121 19.26 -8.41 -8.19
CA LEU A 121 18.11 -9.08 -8.77
C LEU A 121 17.96 -8.72 -10.26
N LEU A 122 17.92 -7.45 -10.59
CA LEU A 122 17.79 -6.97 -11.97
C LEU A 122 18.94 -7.43 -12.86
N LYS A 123 20.17 -7.48 -12.33
CA LYS A 123 21.34 -8.03 -13.07
C LYS A 123 21.22 -9.54 -13.33
N ILE A 124 20.68 -10.30 -12.38
CA ILE A 124 20.48 -11.75 -12.55
C ILE A 124 19.36 -12.02 -13.56
N VAL A 125 18.21 -11.35 -13.41
CA VAL A 125 17.07 -11.48 -14.33
C VAL A 125 17.43 -11.01 -15.73
N ASN A 126 18.19 -9.93 -15.84
CA ASN A 126 18.69 -9.34 -17.07
C ASN A 126 17.59 -9.07 -18.12
N PRO A 127 16.58 -8.25 -17.80
CA PRO A 127 15.56 -7.84 -18.77
C PRO A 127 16.16 -7.02 -19.90
N ASN A 128 15.47 -6.87 -21.04
CA ASN A 128 15.95 -6.10 -22.18
C ASN A 128 16.07 -4.60 -21.85
N CYS A 129 15.15 -4.06 -21.04
CA CYS A 129 15.17 -2.67 -20.57
C CYS A 129 14.76 -2.59 -19.11
N ILE A 130 15.32 -1.64 -18.36
CA ILE A 130 15.00 -1.38 -16.95
C ILE A 130 14.51 0.06 -16.81
N LEU A 131 13.27 0.22 -16.39
CA LEU A 131 12.69 1.51 -16.05
C LEU A 131 12.66 1.68 -14.53
N SER A 132 12.86 2.89 -14.06
CA SER A 132 12.81 3.18 -12.63
C SER A 132 12.23 4.57 -12.33
N VAL A 133 11.67 4.73 -11.14
CA VAL A 133 11.32 6.03 -10.60
C VAL A 133 12.59 6.79 -10.20
N SER A 134 12.48 8.12 -10.13
CA SER A 134 13.55 8.97 -9.62
C SER A 134 13.96 8.53 -8.20
N LYS A 135 15.25 8.53 -7.93
CA LYS A 135 15.83 8.12 -6.64
C LYS A 135 16.14 9.33 -5.78
N SER A 136 15.52 9.43 -4.62
CA SER A 136 15.79 10.47 -3.63
C SER A 136 16.88 10.09 -2.64
N GLU A 137 17.09 8.78 -2.39
CA GLU A 137 18.07 8.29 -1.43
C GLU A 137 19.07 7.34 -2.11
N GLY A 138 20.35 7.63 -1.95
CA GLY A 138 21.44 6.77 -2.36
C GLY A 138 21.74 5.64 -1.37
N ARG A 139 22.94 5.06 -1.45
CA ARG A 139 23.32 3.93 -0.60
C ARG A 139 24.78 4.05 -0.17
N TYR A 140 25.07 3.72 1.09
CA TYR A 140 26.42 3.72 1.66
C TYR A 140 27.17 5.04 1.52
N GLY A 141 26.48 6.17 1.53
CA GLY A 141 27.07 7.50 1.36
C GLY A 141 27.30 7.93 -0.10
N MET A 142 26.96 7.08 -1.07
CA MET A 142 26.92 7.47 -2.47
C MET A 142 25.59 8.13 -2.81
N SER A 143 25.62 9.11 -3.71
CA SER A 143 24.41 9.71 -4.25
C SER A 143 23.67 8.73 -5.18
N PRO A 144 22.36 8.93 -5.41
CA PRO A 144 21.62 8.11 -6.37
C PRO A 144 22.28 8.09 -7.76
N GLN A 145 22.81 9.21 -8.21
CA GLN A 145 23.43 9.39 -9.54
C GLN A 145 24.69 8.54 -9.73
N GLU A 146 25.39 8.19 -8.66
CA GLU A 146 26.55 7.29 -8.69
C GLU A 146 26.15 5.81 -8.84
N ILE A 147 24.83 5.49 -8.68
CA ILE A 147 24.31 4.14 -8.65
C ILE A 147 23.08 4.06 -9.56
N MET A 148 23.28 4.10 -10.86
CA MET A 148 22.19 4.15 -11.85
C MET A 148 22.23 2.94 -12.78
N PRO A 149 21.79 1.74 -12.34
CA PRO A 149 21.76 0.55 -13.19
C PRO A 149 20.52 0.47 -14.09
N TYR A 150 19.86 1.60 -14.32
CA TYR A 150 18.60 1.68 -15.04
C TYR A 150 18.81 2.26 -16.45
N ASP A 151 18.02 1.82 -17.42
CA ASP A 151 18.07 2.34 -18.79
C ASP A 151 17.39 3.71 -18.86
N TYR A 152 16.20 3.84 -18.23
CA TYR A 152 15.48 5.09 -18.13
C TYR A 152 14.90 5.25 -16.73
N TYR A 153 14.75 6.48 -16.30
CA TYR A 153 14.14 6.83 -15.02
C TYR A 153 13.37 8.13 -15.13
N THR A 154 12.36 8.28 -14.28
CA THR A 154 11.58 9.50 -14.21
C THR A 154 12.40 10.62 -13.59
N ASN A 155 12.18 11.85 -14.03
CA ASN A 155 12.80 13.05 -13.46
C ASN A 155 11.84 13.84 -12.57
N SER A 156 10.71 13.25 -12.22
CA SER A 156 9.66 13.96 -11.51
C SER A 156 10.06 14.25 -10.07
N SER A 157 9.79 15.47 -9.66
CA SER A 157 9.74 15.91 -8.27
C SER A 157 8.32 15.76 -7.71
N LEU A 158 7.56 14.78 -8.18
CA LEU A 158 6.21 14.54 -7.72
C LEU A 158 6.25 14.08 -6.27
N PHE A 159 5.40 14.69 -5.45
CA PHE A 159 5.42 14.42 -4.01
C PHE A 159 4.69 13.12 -3.68
N HIS A 160 3.52 12.88 -4.26
CA HIS A 160 2.73 11.69 -3.95
C HIS A 160 3.30 10.43 -4.63
N GLN A 161 3.45 9.34 -3.86
CA GLN A 161 4.03 8.07 -4.35
C GLN A 161 3.26 7.49 -5.53
N ARG A 162 1.92 7.61 -5.57
CA ARG A 162 1.11 7.21 -6.73
C ARG A 162 1.56 7.91 -8.01
N ASP A 163 1.69 9.24 -7.94
CA ASP A 163 2.04 10.03 -9.12
C ASP A 163 3.47 9.74 -9.58
N THR A 164 4.37 9.49 -8.61
CA THR A 164 5.73 9.01 -8.90
C THR A 164 5.73 7.66 -9.63
N CYS A 165 4.90 6.70 -9.20
CA CYS A 165 4.76 5.42 -9.87
C CYS A 165 4.12 5.56 -11.25
N LEU A 166 3.08 6.38 -11.39
CA LEU A 166 2.41 6.62 -12.68
C LEU A 166 3.28 7.37 -13.68
N ASP A 167 4.24 8.16 -13.24
CA ASP A 167 5.15 8.88 -14.14
C ASP A 167 6.01 7.92 -15.00
N ILE A 168 6.21 6.67 -14.57
CA ILE A 168 6.81 5.60 -15.39
C ILE A 168 6.07 5.39 -16.71
N LEU A 169 4.75 5.57 -16.73
CA LEU A 169 3.92 5.38 -17.93
C LEU A 169 4.32 6.34 -19.05
N ARG A 170 4.84 7.53 -18.72
CA ARG A 170 5.38 8.46 -19.72
C ARG A 170 6.61 7.91 -20.45
N LEU A 171 7.44 7.14 -19.76
CA LEU A 171 8.58 6.46 -20.38
C LEU A 171 8.11 5.38 -21.37
N LEU A 172 6.91 4.84 -21.17
CA LEU A 172 6.25 3.86 -22.05
C LEU A 172 5.37 4.51 -23.13
N ASN A 173 5.30 5.85 -23.19
CA ASN A 173 4.37 6.62 -24.03
C ASN A 173 2.90 6.24 -23.79
N ILE A 174 2.52 5.99 -22.53
CA ILE A 174 1.16 5.69 -22.11
C ILE A 174 0.57 6.93 -21.44
N ASP A 175 -0.50 7.44 -22.00
CA ASP A 175 -1.34 8.46 -21.37
C ASP A 175 -2.35 7.78 -20.43
N TYR A 176 -2.32 8.14 -19.17
CA TYR A 176 -3.23 7.58 -18.16
C TYR A 176 -4.30 8.60 -17.77
N LYS A 177 -5.53 8.11 -17.58
CA LYS A 177 -6.69 8.95 -17.23
C LYS A 177 -7.13 8.76 -15.77
N ASN A 178 -6.99 7.55 -15.26
CA ASN A 178 -7.49 7.19 -13.94
C ASN A 178 -6.34 7.01 -12.94
N LYS A 179 -6.38 7.78 -11.86
CA LYS A 179 -5.38 7.77 -10.78
C LYS A 179 -5.84 7.04 -9.52
N PHE A 180 -7.06 6.50 -9.50
CA PHE A 180 -7.56 5.75 -8.34
C PHE A 180 -6.82 4.43 -8.20
N TYR A 181 -6.65 4.01 -6.94
CA TYR A 181 -6.02 2.73 -6.61
C TYR A 181 -6.92 1.57 -7.00
N ASP A 182 -6.31 0.42 -7.23
CA ASP A 182 -6.99 -0.83 -7.52
C ASP A 182 -6.75 -1.84 -6.41
N VAL A 183 -7.84 -2.32 -5.82
CA VAL A 183 -7.85 -3.45 -4.88
C VAL A 183 -8.95 -4.39 -5.31
N PHE A 184 -8.62 -5.65 -5.51
CA PHE A 184 -9.55 -6.69 -5.91
C PHE A 184 -9.55 -7.81 -4.88
N TYR A 185 -10.70 -8.44 -4.72
CA TYR A 185 -10.88 -9.61 -3.85
C TYR A 185 -11.96 -10.53 -4.44
N PRO A 186 -11.92 -11.84 -4.16
CA PRO A 186 -12.92 -12.80 -4.63
C PRO A 186 -14.33 -12.50 -4.10
N GLU A 187 -15.36 -12.88 -4.87
CA GLU A 187 -16.76 -12.72 -4.47
C GLU A 187 -17.08 -13.38 -3.13
N LYS A 188 -16.44 -14.50 -2.81
CA LYS A 188 -16.57 -15.16 -1.50
C LYS A 188 -16.29 -14.20 -0.36
N ASN A 189 -15.20 -13.44 -0.42
CA ASN A 189 -14.83 -12.49 0.65
C ASN A 189 -15.90 -11.40 0.82
N LYS A 190 -16.52 -10.97 -0.30
CA LYS A 190 -17.64 -10.02 -0.27
C LYS A 190 -18.86 -10.61 0.44
N LEU A 191 -19.23 -11.85 0.08
CA LEU A 191 -20.36 -12.53 0.69
C LEU A 191 -20.15 -12.75 2.19
N ASP A 192 -18.94 -13.12 2.61
CA ASP A 192 -18.58 -13.30 4.01
C ASP A 192 -18.69 -11.95 4.78
N ALA A 193 -18.20 -10.84 4.22
CA ALA A 193 -18.34 -9.52 4.78
C ALA A 193 -19.80 -9.09 4.90
N LEU A 194 -20.60 -9.24 3.85
CA LEU A 194 -22.02 -8.90 3.85
C LEU A 194 -22.83 -9.76 4.82
N SER A 195 -22.52 -11.06 4.92
CA SER A 195 -23.12 -11.95 5.90
C SER A 195 -22.87 -11.49 7.33
N PHE A 196 -21.66 -11.06 7.63
CA PHE A 196 -21.33 -10.47 8.94
C PHE A 196 -22.11 -9.18 9.17
N LEU A 197 -22.14 -8.27 8.22
CA LEU A 197 -22.81 -6.98 8.37
C LEU A 197 -24.34 -7.11 8.44
N SER A 198 -24.92 -8.18 7.88
CA SER A 198 -26.37 -8.46 7.99
C SER A 198 -26.85 -8.77 9.42
N LEU A 199 -25.94 -8.98 10.35
CA LEU A 199 -26.25 -9.12 11.78
C LEU A 199 -26.71 -7.78 12.42
N PHE A 200 -26.46 -6.67 11.73
CA PHE A 200 -26.80 -5.31 12.22
C PHE A 200 -28.00 -4.75 11.46
N GLU A 201 -28.72 -3.84 12.08
CA GLU A 201 -29.86 -3.17 11.44
C GLU A 201 -29.40 -2.35 10.23
N SER A 202 -30.06 -2.53 9.09
CA SER A 202 -29.73 -1.88 7.81
C SER A 202 -29.88 -0.36 7.82
N SER A 203 -30.59 0.19 8.82
CA SER A 203 -30.77 1.64 9.00
C SER A 203 -29.60 2.32 9.70
N LYS A 204 -28.64 1.55 10.24
CA LYS A 204 -27.49 2.08 10.97
C LYS A 204 -26.31 2.35 10.05
N ILE A 205 -25.57 3.41 10.34
CA ILE A 205 -24.29 3.71 9.70
C ILE A 205 -23.22 2.82 10.34
N ILE A 206 -22.48 2.06 9.52
CA ILE A 206 -21.46 1.13 9.99
C ILE A 206 -20.07 1.73 9.77
N ILE A 207 -19.37 2.01 10.87
CA ILE A 207 -18.06 2.66 10.89
C ILE A 207 -16.97 1.63 11.14
N GLY A 208 -15.98 1.55 10.29
CA GLY A 208 -14.76 0.78 10.54
C GLY A 208 -13.75 1.61 11.32
N LEU A 209 -13.35 1.12 12.48
CA LEU A 209 -12.28 1.71 13.29
C LEU A 209 -11.04 0.82 13.27
N ASN A 210 -10.01 1.26 12.57
CA ASN A 210 -8.68 0.67 12.66
C ASN A 210 -7.87 1.40 13.73
N ILE A 211 -7.29 0.67 14.65
CA ILE A 211 -6.49 1.22 15.73
C ILE A 211 -5.01 0.86 15.61
N GLU A 212 -4.70 -0.15 14.79
CA GLU A 212 -3.35 -0.66 14.62
C GLU A 212 -2.54 0.12 13.59
N GLY A 213 -1.27 0.29 13.90
CA GLY A 213 -0.26 0.83 12.99
C GLY A 213 0.77 -0.22 12.56
N SER A 214 1.74 0.19 11.75
CA SER A 214 2.87 -0.65 11.36
C SER A 214 3.86 -0.91 12.51
N ASN A 215 3.82 -0.10 13.54
CA ASN A 215 4.57 -0.17 14.79
C ASN A 215 3.78 0.50 15.91
N ASP A 216 4.27 0.42 17.16
CA ASP A 216 3.57 0.95 18.33
C ASP A 216 3.43 2.49 18.30
N GLU A 217 4.32 3.19 17.63
CA GLU A 217 4.27 4.67 17.48
C GLU A 217 3.12 5.14 16.57
N LYS A 218 2.62 4.23 15.72
CA LYS A 218 1.49 4.45 14.81
C LYS A 218 0.18 3.83 15.29
N LYS A 219 0.09 3.39 16.54
CA LYS A 219 -1.14 2.88 17.14
C LYS A 219 -1.89 3.97 17.88
N ILE A 220 -3.22 3.90 17.82
CA ILE A 220 -4.08 4.68 18.72
C ILE A 220 -4.02 4.02 20.10
N SER A 221 -3.88 4.81 21.15
CA SER A 221 -3.81 4.28 22.51
C SER A 221 -5.14 3.61 22.89
N ASN A 222 -5.08 2.59 23.76
CA ASN A 222 -6.28 1.88 24.23
C ASN A 222 -7.29 2.83 24.91
N GLU A 223 -6.79 3.87 25.57
CA GLU A 223 -7.64 4.89 26.22
C GLU A 223 -8.33 5.76 25.17
N ASP A 224 -7.60 6.19 24.14
CA ASP A 224 -8.15 7.01 23.07
C ASP A 224 -9.16 6.24 22.22
N VAL A 225 -8.94 4.95 21.98
CA VAL A 225 -9.91 4.07 21.33
C VAL A 225 -11.24 4.08 22.07
N LYS A 226 -11.22 3.94 23.40
CA LYS A 226 -12.45 4.00 24.23
C LYS A 226 -13.12 5.35 24.11
N LYS A 227 -12.37 6.44 24.17
CA LYS A 227 -12.92 7.81 24.03
C LYS A 227 -13.55 8.00 22.64
N ILE A 228 -12.92 7.51 21.56
CA ILE A 228 -13.47 7.58 20.20
C ILE A 228 -14.81 6.83 20.14
N ILE A 229 -14.87 5.57 20.63
CA ILE A 229 -16.07 4.74 20.60
C ILE A 229 -17.22 5.45 21.34
N LEU A 230 -16.99 5.90 22.56
CA LEU A 230 -18.02 6.56 23.38
C LEU A 230 -18.43 7.91 22.79
N GLY A 231 -17.48 8.71 22.30
CA GLY A 231 -17.73 10.01 21.70
C GLY A 231 -18.56 9.93 20.42
N LEU A 232 -18.29 8.95 19.56
CA LEU A 232 -19.06 8.73 18.33
C LEU A 232 -20.52 8.39 18.65
N HIS A 233 -20.76 7.48 19.59
CA HIS A 233 -22.12 7.10 19.99
C HIS A 233 -22.87 8.23 20.71
N ALA A 234 -22.17 9.05 21.47
CA ALA A 234 -22.79 10.21 22.15
C ALA A 234 -23.32 11.26 21.16
N ILE A 235 -22.64 11.42 19.99
CA ILE A 235 -23.09 12.36 18.94
C ILE A 235 -24.18 11.75 18.07
N ASN A 236 -24.11 10.47 17.79
CA ASN A 236 -25.08 9.76 16.96
C ASN A 236 -25.25 8.32 17.45
N ASN A 237 -26.42 8.02 18.03
CA ASN A 237 -26.73 6.67 18.52
C ASN A 237 -27.17 5.70 17.41
N ASN A 238 -27.35 6.18 16.17
CA ASN A 238 -27.71 5.36 15.02
C ASN A 238 -26.48 4.82 14.28
N ILE A 239 -25.49 4.32 15.00
CA ILE A 239 -24.24 3.79 14.44
C ILE A 239 -23.92 2.41 14.98
N ILE A 240 -23.12 1.67 14.20
CA ILE A 240 -22.37 0.49 14.62
C ILE A 240 -20.88 0.76 14.37
N ILE A 241 -20.04 0.41 15.30
CA ILE A 241 -18.59 0.55 15.18
C ILE A 241 -17.95 -0.83 15.08
N ILE A 242 -17.29 -1.10 13.98
CA ILE A 242 -16.56 -2.35 13.73
C ILE A 242 -15.07 -2.10 13.92
N LEU A 243 -14.49 -2.69 14.95
CA LEU A 243 -13.04 -2.64 15.19
C LEU A 243 -12.34 -3.61 14.25
N LEU A 244 -11.55 -3.06 13.33
CA LEU A 244 -10.75 -3.85 12.38
C LEU A 244 -9.52 -4.41 13.09
N HIS A 245 -9.15 -5.67 12.76
CA HIS A 245 -8.02 -6.33 13.38
C HIS A 245 -7.29 -7.27 12.42
N LYS A 246 -6.04 -7.60 12.74
CA LYS A 246 -5.27 -8.62 12.04
C LYS A 246 -5.75 -10.03 12.40
N PRO A 247 -5.44 -11.03 11.55
CA PRO A 247 -5.68 -12.42 11.90
C PRO A 247 -5.14 -12.77 13.29
N GLY A 248 -5.97 -13.38 14.13
CA GLY A 248 -5.60 -13.81 15.48
C GLY A 248 -5.81 -12.77 16.59
N ASP A 249 -6.05 -11.49 16.28
CA ASP A 249 -6.11 -10.40 17.28
C ASP A 249 -7.53 -10.11 17.80
N LYS A 250 -8.54 -10.87 17.38
CA LYS A 250 -9.94 -10.65 17.75
C LYS A 250 -10.18 -10.55 19.26
N ASP A 251 -9.61 -11.47 20.04
CA ASP A 251 -9.82 -11.52 21.48
C ASP A 251 -9.18 -10.32 22.20
N TRP A 252 -8.06 -9.84 21.67
CA TRP A 252 -7.41 -8.66 22.21
C TRP A 252 -8.24 -7.40 21.90
N ILE A 253 -8.68 -7.26 20.66
CA ILE A 253 -9.53 -6.14 20.21
C ILE A 253 -10.85 -6.10 21.00
N SER A 254 -11.47 -7.26 21.25
CA SER A 254 -12.71 -7.36 22.02
C SER A 254 -12.56 -6.77 23.43
N LYS A 255 -11.38 -6.88 24.05
CA LYS A 255 -11.11 -6.32 25.38
C LYS A 255 -10.97 -4.80 25.41
N LEU A 256 -10.80 -4.17 24.24
CA LEU A 256 -10.73 -2.70 24.13
C LEU A 256 -12.12 -2.05 24.12
N ILE A 257 -13.16 -2.82 23.80
CA ILE A 257 -14.54 -2.33 23.75
C ILE A 257 -15.03 -2.09 25.17
N PRO A 258 -15.44 -0.86 25.51
CA PRO A 258 -16.06 -0.58 26.82
C PRO A 258 -17.32 -1.42 27.03
N ASN A 259 -17.59 -1.84 28.27
CA ASN A 259 -18.80 -2.64 28.58
C ASN A 259 -20.08 -1.93 28.15
N GLU A 260 -20.16 -0.62 28.33
CA GLU A 260 -21.28 0.25 27.94
C GLU A 260 -21.44 0.33 26.40
N ALA A 261 -20.42 -0.01 25.63
CA ALA A 261 -20.45 0.01 24.17
C ALA A 261 -20.78 -1.36 23.55
N SER A 262 -21.04 -2.39 24.35
CA SER A 262 -21.27 -3.77 23.88
C SER A 262 -22.47 -3.96 22.93
N LEU A 263 -23.37 -2.99 22.85
CA LEU A 263 -24.54 -3.02 21.97
C LEU A 263 -24.28 -2.35 20.60
N TYR A 264 -23.20 -1.61 20.43
CA TYR A 264 -22.94 -0.83 19.22
C TYR A 264 -21.48 -0.85 18.74
N ALA A 265 -20.58 -1.51 19.48
CA ALA A 265 -19.19 -1.71 19.07
C ALA A 265 -18.82 -3.19 19.10
N PHE A 266 -18.23 -3.69 18.01
CA PHE A 266 -17.94 -5.11 17.83
C PHE A 266 -16.58 -5.28 17.14
N PRO A 267 -15.83 -6.36 17.42
CA PRO A 267 -14.71 -6.73 16.56
C PRO A 267 -15.24 -7.16 15.19
N SER A 268 -14.45 -7.00 14.13
CA SER A 268 -14.78 -7.58 12.82
C SER A 268 -14.87 -9.11 12.91
N TYR A 269 -15.48 -9.74 11.90
CA TYR A 269 -15.41 -11.20 11.80
C TYR A 269 -13.93 -11.65 11.69
N PRO A 270 -13.60 -12.91 12.04
CA PRO A 270 -12.25 -13.41 11.92
C PRO A 270 -11.77 -13.32 10.47
N THR A 271 -10.75 -12.49 10.25
CA THR A 271 -10.09 -12.38 8.94
C THR A 271 -8.91 -13.34 8.89
N GLU A 272 -8.77 -14.07 7.79
CA GLU A 272 -7.64 -14.98 7.55
C GLU A 272 -6.61 -14.35 6.61
N SER A 273 -7.05 -13.37 5.82
CA SER A 273 -6.24 -12.75 4.78
C SER A 273 -6.47 -11.24 4.67
N ILE A 274 -5.59 -10.58 3.91
CA ILE A 274 -5.73 -9.18 3.56
C ILE A 274 -6.97 -8.95 2.65
N LEU A 275 -7.42 -9.96 1.93
CA LEU A 275 -8.59 -9.89 1.04
C LEU A 275 -9.90 -9.84 1.83
N ASP A 276 -9.97 -10.54 2.98
CA ASP A 276 -11.11 -10.41 3.90
C ASP A 276 -11.21 -8.98 4.44
N LEU A 277 -10.05 -8.41 4.80
CA LEU A 277 -9.98 -7.04 5.28
C LEU A 277 -10.38 -6.03 4.18
N ALA A 278 -9.98 -6.27 2.93
CA ALA A 278 -10.40 -5.44 1.81
C ALA A 278 -11.92 -5.51 1.60
N ALA A 279 -12.51 -6.71 1.65
CA ALA A 279 -13.94 -6.90 1.47
C ALA A 279 -14.77 -6.24 2.58
N ILE A 280 -14.35 -6.33 3.84
CA ILE A 280 -15.05 -5.64 4.93
C ILE A 280 -14.93 -4.13 4.79
N ILE A 281 -13.77 -3.58 4.47
CA ILE A 281 -13.57 -2.14 4.26
C ILE A 281 -14.46 -1.62 3.13
N ASP A 282 -14.55 -2.35 2.01
CA ASP A 282 -15.43 -1.98 0.90
C ASP A 282 -16.92 -2.01 1.28
N SER A 283 -17.30 -2.81 2.25
CA SER A 283 -18.69 -2.96 2.69
C SER A 283 -19.10 -2.02 3.83
N LEU A 284 -18.16 -1.28 4.42
CA LEU A 284 -18.42 -0.29 5.47
C LEU A 284 -18.80 1.07 4.87
N ASP A 285 -19.51 1.91 5.65
CA ASP A 285 -19.94 3.23 5.21
C ASP A 285 -18.85 4.29 5.38
N LEU A 286 -18.05 4.19 6.45
CA LEU A 286 -17.01 5.14 6.80
C LEU A 286 -15.84 4.44 7.49
N ILE A 287 -14.63 4.95 7.30
CA ILE A 287 -13.42 4.41 7.92
C ILE A 287 -12.74 5.48 8.79
N ILE A 288 -12.27 5.07 9.95
CA ILE A 288 -11.34 5.84 10.81
C ILE A 288 -10.06 5.01 10.93
N SER A 289 -8.92 5.56 10.56
CA SER A 289 -7.66 4.80 10.57
C SER A 289 -6.44 5.68 10.76
N PRO A 290 -5.44 5.24 11.54
CA PRO A 290 -4.11 5.81 11.44
C PRO A 290 -3.48 5.52 10.07
N ASP A 291 -2.39 6.25 9.74
CA ASP A 291 -1.59 6.12 8.51
C ASP A 291 -1.06 4.68 8.32
N THR A 292 -1.85 3.87 7.62
CA THR A 292 -1.59 2.46 7.32
C THR A 292 -2.13 2.07 5.95
N SER A 293 -1.94 0.80 5.57
CA SER A 293 -2.56 0.24 4.35
C SER A 293 -4.09 0.34 4.31
N ILE A 294 -4.74 0.46 5.48
CA ILE A 294 -6.20 0.63 5.58
C ILE A 294 -6.64 1.96 4.95
N VAL A 295 -5.88 3.04 5.17
CA VAL A 295 -6.11 4.34 4.51
C VAL A 295 -6.11 4.19 3.00
N HIS A 296 -5.12 3.47 2.45
CA HIS A 296 -5.00 3.26 1.01
C HIS A 296 -6.09 2.32 0.46
N MET A 297 -6.52 1.31 1.23
CA MET A 297 -7.68 0.48 0.86
C MET A 297 -8.97 1.29 0.84
N ALA A 298 -9.22 2.11 1.87
CA ALA A 298 -10.37 3.00 1.91
C ALA A 298 -10.38 3.95 0.71
N CYS A 299 -9.22 4.49 0.31
CA CYS A 299 -9.08 5.28 -0.90
C CYS A 299 -9.35 4.50 -2.20
N ALA A 300 -8.95 3.21 -2.28
CA ALA A 300 -9.21 2.37 -3.44
C ALA A 300 -10.72 2.18 -3.67
N PHE A 301 -11.49 2.10 -2.60
CA PHE A 301 -12.96 1.97 -2.62
C PHE A 301 -13.68 3.32 -2.50
N ASN A 302 -12.93 4.43 -2.57
CA ASN A 302 -13.45 5.80 -2.39
C ASN A 302 -14.35 5.98 -1.16
N LYS A 303 -14.00 5.32 -0.03
CA LYS A 303 -14.77 5.40 1.21
C LYS A 303 -14.60 6.77 1.89
N PRO A 304 -15.65 7.31 2.52
CA PRO A 304 -15.52 8.38 3.49
C PRO A 304 -14.51 8.00 4.58
N LEU A 305 -13.54 8.89 4.85
CA LEU A 305 -12.36 8.54 5.63
C LEU A 305 -11.96 9.65 6.60
N VAL A 306 -11.77 9.31 7.87
CA VAL A 306 -11.00 10.11 8.83
C VAL A 306 -9.64 9.46 9.02
N ALA A 307 -8.61 10.07 8.47
CA ALA A 307 -7.24 9.56 8.50
C ALA A 307 -6.41 10.30 9.56
N ILE A 308 -5.68 9.56 10.39
CA ILE A 308 -4.92 10.09 11.50
C ILE A 308 -3.43 9.93 11.19
N TYR A 309 -2.71 11.04 11.11
CA TYR A 309 -1.29 11.07 10.76
C TYR A 309 -0.44 11.63 11.88
N ARG A 310 0.79 11.20 11.93
CA ARG A 310 1.82 11.90 12.69
C ARG A 310 2.10 13.25 12.03
N ASN A 311 2.48 14.26 12.79
CA ASN A 311 2.77 15.60 12.29
C ASN A 311 4.11 15.66 11.54
N HIS A 312 4.25 14.83 10.50
CA HIS A 312 5.46 14.72 9.67
C HIS A 312 5.11 15.05 8.21
N MET A 313 5.15 16.34 7.86
CA MET A 313 4.63 16.85 6.59
C MET A 313 5.25 16.20 5.34
N LEU A 314 6.56 15.92 5.33
CA LEU A 314 7.20 15.27 4.18
C LEU A 314 6.65 13.86 3.92
N LEU A 315 6.41 13.07 4.96
CA LEU A 315 5.79 11.75 4.81
C LEU A 315 4.33 11.85 4.44
N PHE A 316 3.62 12.85 4.96
CA PHE A 316 2.24 13.11 4.60
C PHE A 316 2.10 13.45 3.11
N GLU A 317 2.94 14.31 2.56
CA GLU A 317 2.92 14.65 1.13
C GLU A 317 3.12 13.42 0.22
N ILE A 318 3.90 12.44 0.67
CA ILE A 318 4.13 11.19 -0.08
C ILE A 318 2.94 10.23 0.00
N TRP A 319 2.22 10.20 1.15
CA TRP A 319 1.26 9.13 1.46
C TRP A 319 -0.13 9.62 1.85
N HIS A 320 -0.49 10.90 1.61
CA HIS A 320 -1.81 11.42 1.97
C HIS A 320 -2.96 10.65 1.29
N PRO A 321 -4.16 10.64 1.88
CA PRO A 321 -5.31 9.98 1.31
C PRO A 321 -5.82 10.69 0.06
N ILE A 322 -6.40 9.92 -0.87
CA ILE A 322 -6.93 10.43 -2.14
C ILE A 322 -8.45 10.22 -2.31
N SER A 323 -9.14 9.73 -1.28
CA SER A 323 -10.60 9.61 -1.29
C SER A 323 -11.24 10.99 -1.45
N ASP A 324 -12.36 11.07 -2.17
CA ASP A 324 -13.08 12.33 -2.41
C ASP A 324 -13.61 12.96 -1.11
N PHE A 325 -13.95 12.11 -0.12
CA PHE A 325 -14.47 12.52 1.16
C PHE A 325 -13.53 12.08 2.29
N ASN A 326 -12.51 12.88 2.56
CA ASN A 326 -11.60 12.60 3.66
C ASN A 326 -11.37 13.82 4.55
N TYR A 327 -11.09 13.56 5.82
CA TYR A 327 -10.50 14.50 6.75
C TYR A 327 -9.21 13.91 7.31
N VAL A 328 -8.20 14.77 7.41
CA VAL A 328 -6.92 14.41 7.98
C VAL A 328 -6.74 15.10 9.33
N ILE A 329 -6.35 14.32 10.33
CA ILE A 329 -6.08 14.79 11.67
C ILE A 329 -4.63 14.46 11.99
N PHE A 330 -3.87 15.47 12.42
CA PHE A 330 -2.49 15.28 12.84
C PHE A 330 -2.39 15.14 14.34
N SER A 331 -1.51 14.25 14.80
CA SER A 331 -1.06 14.25 16.19
C SER A 331 -0.17 15.47 16.48
N ASP A 332 0.02 15.79 17.74
CA ASP A 332 0.95 16.87 18.13
C ASP A 332 2.43 16.49 17.94
N HIS A 333 2.73 15.21 17.65
CA HIS A 333 4.08 14.67 17.55
C HIS A 333 4.44 14.21 16.14
N GLU A 334 5.70 14.46 15.72
CA GLU A 334 6.23 13.99 14.44
C GLU A 334 6.48 12.47 14.41
N ASP A 335 6.78 11.86 15.56
CA ASP A 335 7.24 10.47 15.65
C ASP A 335 6.16 9.49 16.12
N SER A 336 5.05 9.97 16.70
CA SER A 336 4.04 9.10 17.28
C SER A 336 2.62 9.67 17.17
N LEU A 337 1.62 8.80 17.37
CA LEU A 337 0.20 9.18 17.47
C LEU A 337 -0.21 9.51 18.93
N LYS A 338 0.73 9.94 19.75
CA LYS A 338 0.40 10.48 21.07
C LYS A 338 -0.26 11.85 20.90
N SER A 339 -1.16 12.20 21.83
CA SER A 339 -1.87 13.50 21.84
C SER A 339 -2.61 13.76 20.52
N ILE A 340 -3.49 12.85 20.12
CA ILE A 340 -4.44 13.06 19.04
C ILE A 340 -5.69 13.77 19.56
N ASP A 341 -6.23 14.69 18.78
CA ASP A 341 -7.46 15.42 19.10
C ASP A 341 -8.69 14.53 18.88
N ILE A 342 -9.16 13.87 19.95
CA ILE A 342 -10.30 12.94 19.92
C ILE A 342 -11.59 13.66 19.54
N ASP A 343 -11.82 14.87 20.07
CA ASP A 343 -13.03 15.63 19.79
C ASP A 343 -13.09 16.01 18.31
N ASN A 344 -11.96 16.34 17.72
CA ASN A 344 -11.87 16.62 16.29
C ASN A 344 -12.13 15.34 15.47
N ILE A 345 -11.59 14.17 15.86
CA ILE A 345 -11.90 12.89 15.20
C ILE A 345 -13.41 12.65 15.18
N VAL A 346 -14.06 12.76 16.34
CA VAL A 346 -15.49 12.55 16.48
C VAL A 346 -16.30 13.55 15.66
N ASN A 347 -15.94 14.84 15.70
CA ASN A 347 -16.62 15.89 14.96
C ASN A 347 -16.47 15.74 13.43
N GLN A 348 -15.28 15.39 12.93
CA GLN A 348 -15.08 15.19 11.49
C GLN A 348 -15.81 13.92 11.02
N THR A 349 -15.81 12.87 11.82
CA THR A 349 -16.59 11.66 11.53
C THR A 349 -18.08 11.99 11.40
N PHE A 350 -18.64 12.77 12.31
CA PHE A 350 -20.03 13.21 12.25
C PHE A 350 -20.35 14.05 11.00
N LYS A 351 -19.41 14.92 10.58
CA LYS A 351 -19.59 15.67 9.33
C LYS A 351 -19.63 14.76 8.10
N LEU A 352 -18.82 13.70 8.08
CA LEU A 352 -18.85 12.70 6.99
C LEU A 352 -20.15 11.90 7.01
N MET A 353 -20.65 11.47 8.19
CA MET A 353 -21.93 10.76 8.30
C MET A 353 -23.11 11.54 7.68
N LYS A 354 -23.08 12.87 7.71
CA LYS A 354 -24.14 13.71 7.10
C LYS A 354 -24.09 13.73 5.56
N ARG A 355 -23.06 13.18 4.95
CA ARG A 355 -22.85 13.15 3.48
C ARG A 355 -23.14 11.77 2.89
N ILE A 356 -23.29 10.76 3.73
CA ILE A 356 -23.67 9.39 3.41
C ILE A 356 -25.21 9.27 3.45
#